data_9d0183d67e58b9423f34988dc61e4f7b
#
_entry.id   9d0183d67e58b9423f34988dc61e4f7b
#
_cell.length_a   1.000
_cell.length_b   1.000
_cell.length_c   1.000
_cell.angle_alpha   90.00
_cell.angle_beta   90.00
_cell.angle_gamma   90.00
#
_symmetry.space_group_name_H-M   'P 1'
#
loop_
_entity.id
_entity.type
_entity.pdbx_description
1 polymer ?
#
loop_
_entity_poly.entity_id
_entity_poly.type
_entity_poly.pdbx_seq_one_letter_code
_entity_poly.pdbx_strand_id
1 'polypeptide(L)'
;MKESVSRAELSAAERSRRSRIAQLASGERFLHGSLSERIAKCGKPTCHCVDGEGHRSLYLVQSQAGKVRQICVPKAWQGPVREAVGVYQEIRRLLDEVSALEWKRFQSRKR
;
A
#
# COMPACT_ATOMS: atom_id res chain seq x y z
N MET A 1 16.91 -19.31 -8.66
CA MET A 1 16.31 -20.57 -8.21
C MET A 1 14.92 -20.70 -8.81
N LYS A 2 14.67 -21.81 -9.50
CA LYS A 2 13.41 -21.97 -10.25
C LYS A 2 12.57 -23.15 -9.79
N GLU A 3 12.75 -23.55 -8.55
CA GLU A 3 11.91 -24.61 -8.01
C GLU A 3 10.54 -24.06 -7.66
N SER A 4 9.51 -24.69 -8.20
CA SER A 4 8.15 -24.40 -7.82
C SER A 4 7.75 -25.25 -6.64
N VAL A 5 6.96 -24.70 -5.75
CA VAL A 5 6.44 -25.43 -4.60
C VAL A 5 4.98 -25.73 -4.86
N SER A 6 4.59 -27.00 -4.77
CA SER A 6 3.19 -27.36 -4.95
C SER A 6 2.39 -26.86 -3.74
N ARG A 7 1.12 -26.57 -3.99
CA ARG A 7 0.24 -26.08 -2.93
C ARG A 7 0.15 -27.07 -1.75
N ALA A 8 0.23 -28.35 -2.03
CA ALA A 8 0.16 -29.38 -1.00
C ALA A 8 1.35 -29.38 -0.05
N GLU A 9 2.49 -28.82 -0.50
CA GLU A 9 3.70 -28.75 0.32
C GLU A 9 3.72 -27.55 1.24
N LEU A 10 2.78 -26.63 1.07
CA LEU A 10 2.72 -25.42 1.87
C LEU A 10 1.94 -25.68 3.16
N SER A 11 2.34 -24.99 4.23
CA SER A 11 1.57 -25.01 5.47
C SER A 11 0.22 -24.34 5.26
N ALA A 12 -0.74 -24.63 6.14
CA ALA A 12 -2.04 -23.98 6.11
C ALA A 12 -1.90 -22.46 6.22
N ALA A 13 -0.99 -21.99 7.06
CA ALA A 13 -0.73 -20.56 7.24
C ALA A 13 -0.23 -19.92 5.96
N GLU A 14 0.68 -20.56 5.26
CA GLU A 14 1.20 -20.03 4.00
C GLU A 14 0.15 -20.08 2.89
N ARG A 15 -0.60 -21.18 2.78
CA ARG A 15 -1.68 -21.27 1.80
C ARG A 15 -2.72 -20.18 1.98
N SER A 16 -3.09 -19.91 3.22
CA SER A 16 -4.06 -18.88 3.52
C SER A 16 -3.58 -17.50 3.07
N ARG A 17 -2.32 -17.18 3.36
CA ARG A 17 -1.74 -15.91 2.97
C ARG A 17 -1.61 -15.76 1.46
N ARG A 18 -1.16 -16.79 0.78
CA ARG A 18 -1.05 -16.78 -0.69
C ARG A 18 -2.42 -16.62 -1.35
N SER A 19 -3.43 -17.28 -0.83
CA SER A 19 -4.81 -17.15 -1.35
C SER A 19 -5.32 -15.71 -1.17
N ARG A 20 -5.05 -15.11 -0.02
CA ARG A 20 -5.46 -13.73 0.23
C ARG A 20 -4.75 -12.75 -0.70
N ILE A 21 -3.45 -12.95 -0.91
CA ILE A 21 -2.68 -12.13 -1.87
C ILE A 21 -3.33 -12.21 -3.25
N ALA A 22 -3.64 -13.41 -3.71
CA ALA A 22 -4.24 -13.61 -5.03
C ALA A 22 -5.61 -12.92 -5.14
N GLN A 23 -6.44 -13.01 -4.10
CA GLN A 23 -7.73 -12.34 -4.07
C GLN A 23 -7.58 -10.82 -4.17
N LEU A 24 -6.68 -10.26 -3.38
CA LEU A 24 -6.48 -8.81 -3.36
C LEU A 24 -5.88 -8.32 -4.68
N ALA A 25 -4.89 -9.04 -5.21
CA ALA A 25 -4.20 -8.63 -6.43
C ALA A 25 -5.09 -8.74 -7.67
N SER A 26 -6.00 -9.70 -7.71
CA SER A 26 -6.86 -9.92 -8.87
C SER A 26 -8.18 -9.18 -8.79
N GLY A 27 -8.67 -8.90 -7.59
CA GLY A 27 -10.01 -8.35 -7.39
C GLY A 27 -10.07 -6.87 -6.99
N GLU A 28 -8.95 -6.29 -6.60
CA GLU A 28 -8.94 -4.93 -6.06
C GLU A 28 -7.91 -4.07 -6.78
N ARG A 29 -8.17 -2.76 -6.82
CA ARG A 29 -7.17 -1.80 -7.25
C ARG A 29 -6.19 -1.59 -6.11
N PHE A 30 -4.93 -1.38 -6.42
CA PHE A 30 -3.94 -1.11 -5.39
C PHE A 30 -2.93 -0.09 -5.89
N LEU A 31 -2.44 0.73 -4.97
CA LEU A 31 -1.51 1.80 -5.24
C LEU A 31 -0.37 1.76 -4.25
N HIS A 32 0.84 1.77 -4.75
CA HIS A 32 2.02 1.91 -3.93
C HIS A 32 2.28 3.39 -3.66
N GLY A 33 2.19 3.78 -2.41
CA GLY A 33 2.42 5.16 -2.02
C GLY A 33 1.96 5.39 -0.60
N SER A 34 2.15 6.60 -0.15
CA SER A 34 1.64 7.05 1.14
C SER A 34 0.74 8.25 0.95
N LEU A 35 -0.12 8.49 1.91
CA LEU A 35 -1.05 9.60 1.86
C LEU A 35 -0.60 10.66 2.85
N SER A 36 -0.59 11.90 2.40
CA SER A 36 -0.19 13.04 3.21
C SER A 36 -1.31 14.08 3.19
N GLU A 37 -1.84 14.43 4.35
CA GLU A 37 -2.78 15.52 4.45
C GLU A 37 -2.03 16.80 4.73
N ARG A 38 -2.40 17.85 4.01
CA ARG A 38 -1.78 19.15 4.17
C ARG A 38 -2.86 20.21 4.36
N ILE A 39 -2.59 21.16 5.23
CA ILE A 39 -3.48 22.28 5.49
C ILE A 39 -2.73 23.55 5.09
N ALA A 40 -3.30 24.30 4.17
CA ALA A 40 -2.67 25.53 3.70
C ALA A 40 -3.72 26.53 3.29
N LYS A 41 -3.45 27.81 3.53
CA LYS A 41 -4.31 28.88 3.06
C LYS A 41 -4.09 29.06 1.57
N CYS A 42 -5.20 29.27 0.84
CA CYS A 42 -5.13 29.35 -0.63
C CYS A 42 -4.57 30.67 -1.15
N GLY A 43 -4.36 31.65 -0.28
CA GLY A 43 -3.84 32.96 -0.67
C GLY A 43 -4.86 33.91 -1.26
N LYS A 44 -6.12 33.49 -1.43
CA LYS A 44 -7.18 34.37 -1.92
C LYS A 44 -7.74 35.21 -0.76
N PRO A 45 -7.69 36.52 -0.82
CA PRO A 45 -8.14 37.35 0.29
C PRO A 45 -9.64 37.24 0.57
N THR A 46 -10.44 36.83 -0.43
CA THR A 46 -11.88 36.70 -0.28
C THR A 46 -12.30 35.30 0.19
N CYS A 47 -11.35 34.37 0.30
CA CYS A 47 -11.66 33.01 0.73
C CYS A 47 -11.81 32.93 2.25
N HIS A 48 -12.79 32.19 2.72
CA HIS A 48 -13.04 32.00 4.15
C HIS A 48 -11.85 31.35 4.89
N CYS A 49 -10.93 30.70 4.17
CA CYS A 49 -9.76 30.09 4.79
C CYS A 49 -8.74 31.11 5.32
N VAL A 50 -8.90 32.38 4.96
CA VAL A 50 -8.02 33.46 5.46
C VAL A 50 -8.11 33.59 6.98
N ASP A 51 -9.32 33.42 7.51
CA ASP A 51 -9.57 33.56 8.95
C ASP A 51 -9.65 32.19 9.66
N GLY A 52 -9.45 31.09 8.94
CA GLY A 52 -9.55 29.73 9.47
C GLY A 52 -8.25 28.96 9.36
N GLU A 53 -8.36 27.66 9.51
CA GLU A 53 -7.23 26.74 9.42
C GLU A 53 -6.64 26.62 8.00
N GLY A 54 -7.38 27.02 6.99
CA GLY A 54 -7.01 26.85 5.60
C GLY A 54 -7.71 25.66 4.97
N HIS A 55 -7.30 25.33 3.75
CA HIS A 55 -7.86 24.20 3.02
C HIS A 55 -7.07 22.93 3.30
N ARG A 56 -7.78 21.84 3.47
CA ARG A 56 -7.18 20.52 3.58
C ARG A 56 -7.03 19.93 2.20
N SER A 57 -5.86 19.42 1.92
CA SER A 57 -5.56 18.71 0.67
C SER A 57 -4.93 17.37 0.98
N LEU A 58 -5.30 16.37 0.20
CA LEU A 58 -4.72 15.05 0.31
C LEU A 58 -3.77 14.82 -0.86
N TYR A 59 -2.56 14.39 -0.55
CA TYR A 59 -1.55 14.09 -1.57
C TYR A 59 -1.18 12.63 -1.52
N LEU A 60 -1.07 12.02 -2.69
CA LEU A 60 -0.50 10.69 -2.85
C LEU A 60 0.98 10.88 -3.16
N VAL A 61 1.84 10.30 -2.32
CA VAL A 61 3.28 10.50 -2.39
C VAL A 61 3.95 9.15 -2.62
N GLN A 62 4.87 9.10 -3.55
CA GLN A 62 5.65 7.89 -3.83
C GLN A 62 7.10 8.25 -4.06
N SER A 63 8.00 7.51 -3.42
CA SER A 63 9.43 7.59 -3.70
C SER A 63 9.78 6.45 -4.66
N GLN A 64 10.40 6.76 -5.79
CA GLN A 64 10.75 5.79 -6.80
C GLN A 64 12.09 6.16 -7.42
N ALA A 65 13.04 5.24 -7.38
CA ALA A 65 14.37 5.43 -7.97
C ALA A 65 15.07 6.71 -7.47
N GLY A 66 14.94 6.99 -6.19
CA GLY A 66 15.55 8.18 -5.57
C GLY A 66 14.81 9.48 -5.81
N LYS A 67 13.70 9.43 -6.53
CA LYS A 67 12.87 10.61 -6.80
C LYS A 67 11.54 10.49 -6.08
N VAL A 68 11.07 11.61 -5.57
CA VAL A 68 9.76 11.68 -4.93
C VAL A 68 8.78 12.32 -5.92
N ARG A 69 7.68 11.66 -6.16
CA ARG A 69 6.58 12.23 -6.92
C ARG A 69 5.34 12.33 -6.04
N GLN A 70 4.56 13.35 -6.28
CA GLN A 70 3.35 13.54 -5.51
C GLN A 70 2.26 14.12 -6.40
N ILE A 71 1.03 13.78 -6.08
CA ILE A 71 -0.11 14.26 -6.83
C ILE A 71 -1.21 14.60 -5.83
N CYS A 72 -1.87 15.73 -6.06
CA CYS A 72 -3.02 16.12 -5.26
C CYS A 72 -4.21 15.24 -5.65
N VAL A 73 -4.86 14.66 -4.65
CA VAL A 73 -6.00 13.76 -4.89
C VAL A 73 -7.28 14.58 -4.80
N PRO A 74 -8.05 14.67 -5.90
CA PRO A 74 -9.33 15.37 -5.87
C PRO A 74 -10.26 14.75 -4.84
N LYS A 75 -11.15 15.55 -4.27
CA LYS A 75 -12.04 15.12 -3.20
C LYS A 75 -12.85 13.87 -3.57
N ALA A 76 -13.34 13.81 -4.79
CA ALA A 76 -14.14 12.67 -5.27
C ALA A 76 -13.33 11.37 -5.34
N TRP A 77 -12.00 11.43 -5.40
CA TRP A 77 -11.12 10.28 -5.53
C TRP A 77 -10.49 9.83 -4.21
N GLN A 78 -10.68 10.62 -3.15
CA GLN A 78 -9.99 10.34 -1.88
C GLN A 78 -10.37 8.98 -1.29
N GLY A 79 -11.65 8.62 -1.30
CA GLY A 79 -12.11 7.32 -0.84
C GLY A 79 -11.45 6.17 -1.60
N PRO A 80 -11.62 6.10 -2.93
CA PRO A 80 -10.99 5.05 -3.73
C PRO A 80 -9.47 4.99 -3.61
N VAL A 81 -8.80 6.14 -3.53
CA VAL A 81 -7.35 6.17 -3.39
C VAL A 81 -6.91 5.64 -2.04
N ARG A 82 -7.60 6.01 -0.95
CA ARG A 82 -7.30 5.48 0.38
C ARG A 82 -7.45 3.96 0.41
N GLU A 83 -8.51 3.45 -0.21
CA GLU A 83 -8.72 2.01 -0.29
C GLU A 83 -7.61 1.32 -1.07
N ALA A 84 -7.23 1.87 -2.22
CA ALA A 84 -6.20 1.29 -3.06
C ALA A 84 -4.83 1.28 -2.36
N VAL A 85 -4.49 2.33 -1.63
CA VAL A 85 -3.26 2.37 -0.84
C VAL A 85 -3.31 1.31 0.27
N GLY A 86 -4.46 1.18 0.93
CA GLY A 86 -4.64 0.16 1.96
C GLY A 86 -4.51 -1.26 1.43
N VAL A 87 -5.04 -1.53 0.24
CA VAL A 87 -4.91 -2.84 -0.40
C VAL A 87 -3.43 -3.16 -0.69
N TYR A 88 -2.69 -2.20 -1.22
CA TYR A 88 -1.27 -2.41 -1.47
C TYR A 88 -0.52 -2.72 -0.18
N GLN A 89 -0.79 -1.98 0.88
CA GLN A 89 -0.15 -2.20 2.18
C GLN A 89 -0.46 -3.60 2.71
N GLU A 90 -1.69 -4.06 2.55
CA GLU A 90 -2.10 -5.40 2.96
C GLU A 90 -1.38 -6.49 2.15
N ILE A 91 -1.31 -6.32 0.83
CA ILE A 91 -0.58 -7.26 -0.04
C ILE A 91 0.88 -7.29 0.38
N ARG A 92 1.50 -6.14 0.61
CA ARG A 92 2.90 -6.07 1.01
C ARG A 92 3.15 -6.77 2.33
N ARG A 93 2.26 -6.56 3.30
CA ARG A 93 2.35 -7.23 4.59
C ARG A 93 2.27 -8.75 4.44
N LEU A 94 1.35 -9.23 3.61
CA LEU A 94 1.19 -10.67 3.37
C LEU A 94 2.40 -11.26 2.65
N LEU A 95 2.96 -10.53 1.69
CA LEU A 95 4.18 -10.97 1.01
C LEU A 95 5.33 -11.11 1.99
N ASP A 96 5.48 -10.15 2.90
CA ASP A 96 6.53 -10.21 3.90
C ASP A 96 6.34 -11.39 4.85
N GLU A 97 5.09 -11.71 5.20
CA GLU A 97 4.77 -12.86 6.05
C GLU A 97 5.09 -14.18 5.36
N VAL A 98 4.75 -14.30 4.08
CA VAL A 98 5.09 -15.50 3.30
C VAL A 98 6.61 -15.65 3.20
N SER A 99 7.30 -14.54 2.94
CA SER A 99 8.76 -14.54 2.88
C SER A 99 9.38 -14.97 4.21
N ALA A 100 8.82 -14.52 5.32
CA ALA A 100 9.31 -14.92 6.64
C ALA A 100 9.16 -16.42 6.88
N LEU A 101 8.07 -17.01 6.41
CA LEU A 101 7.87 -18.47 6.51
C LEU A 101 8.91 -19.22 5.67
N GLU A 102 9.24 -18.72 4.50
CA GLU A 102 10.26 -19.32 3.65
C GLU A 102 11.66 -19.19 4.26
N TRP A 103 11.95 -18.06 4.88
CA TRP A 103 13.20 -17.88 5.62
C TRP A 103 13.36 -18.95 6.71
N LYS A 104 12.32 -19.21 7.47
CA LYS A 104 12.34 -20.24 8.51
C LYS A 104 12.61 -21.63 7.91
N ARG A 105 11.94 -21.94 6.82
CA ARG A 105 12.14 -23.22 6.13
C ARG A 105 13.60 -23.38 5.68
N PHE A 106 14.13 -22.32 5.09
CA PHE A 106 15.49 -22.33 4.58
C PHE A 106 16.52 -22.46 5.69
N GLN A 107 16.33 -21.74 6.79
CA GLN A 107 17.21 -21.83 7.95
C GLN A 107 17.20 -23.24 8.55
N SER A 108 16.03 -23.86 8.58
CA SER A 108 15.89 -25.22 9.10
C SER A 108 16.66 -26.24 8.24
N ARG A 109 16.76 -26.00 6.94
CA ARG A 109 17.49 -26.89 6.03
C ARG A 109 18.99 -26.79 6.14
N LYS A 110 19.52 -25.74 6.72
CA LYS A 110 20.93 -25.45 6.76
C LYS A 110 21.68 -26.14 7.90
N ARG A 111 21.07 -27.01 8.61
CA ARG A 111 21.72 -27.74 9.69
C ARG A 111 22.57 -28.88 9.21
#